data_bf89e666404d0eaae186329a74ad6225
#
_entry.id   bf89e666404d0eaae186329a74ad6225
#
_cell.length_a   1.000
_cell.length_b   1.000
_cell.length_c   1.000
_cell.angle_alpha   90.00
_cell.angle_beta   90.00
_cell.angle_gamma   90.00
#
_symmetry.space_group_name_H-M   'P 1'
#
loop_
_entity.id
_entity.type
_entity.pdbx_description
1 polymer ?
#
loop_
_entity_poly.entity_id
_entity_poly.type
_entity_poly.pdbx_seq_one_letter_code
_entity_poly.pdbx_strand_id
1 'polypeptide(L)'
;MILKDDTVLLRDFKREDIAKRIEWETEQTEWQLWDGPWEYEGLTEEQKKENLQKYIKALEEWAAICESLSDEMPRKSFQICTPEGEYVGWCSSYFINEDCCIDENGDRLAIGIDLPEENARGKGLATHALRLFMAYLRSLGFTEVYTQTWSGNERMIGLAEKLGFTECCRKPKLRTVRGQQYDGLTFRIEL
;
A
#
# COMPACT_ATOMS: atom_id res chain seq x y z
N MET A 1 0.30 -16.57 8.09
CA MET A 1 1.15 -15.75 9.02
C MET A 1 0.31 -14.62 9.62
N ILE A 2 0.53 -14.26 10.87
CA ILE A 2 -0.13 -13.15 11.58
C ILE A 2 0.92 -12.34 12.34
N LEU A 3 0.88 -11.01 12.20
CA LEU A 3 1.63 -10.06 13.01
C LEU A 3 0.62 -9.15 13.71
N LYS A 4 0.81 -8.82 14.98
CA LYS A 4 -0.16 -8.00 15.73
C LYS A 4 0.48 -7.25 16.90
N ASP A 5 -0.14 -6.15 17.25
CA ASP A 5 -0.02 -5.47 18.55
C ASP A 5 -1.44 -5.19 19.12
N ASP A 6 -1.53 -4.34 20.14
CA ASP A 6 -2.81 -4.00 20.78
C ASP A 6 -3.73 -3.13 19.90
N THR A 7 -3.21 -2.58 18.77
CA THR A 7 -3.91 -1.62 17.92
C THR A 7 -4.30 -2.20 16.57
N VAL A 8 -3.50 -3.13 16.02
CA VAL A 8 -3.68 -3.62 14.66
C VAL A 8 -3.29 -5.09 14.54
N LEU A 9 -3.95 -5.79 13.63
CA LEU A 9 -3.62 -7.14 13.20
C LEU A 9 -3.30 -7.12 11.70
N LEU A 10 -2.14 -7.69 11.34
CA LEU A 10 -1.73 -7.92 9.95
C LEU A 10 -1.83 -9.41 9.66
N ARG A 11 -2.48 -9.79 8.57
CA ARG A 11 -2.67 -11.19 8.16
C ARG A 11 -2.53 -11.39 6.66
N ASP A 12 -2.38 -12.63 6.25
CA ASP A 12 -2.43 -12.99 4.84
C ASP A 12 -3.80 -12.66 4.23
N PHE A 13 -3.81 -12.39 2.93
CA PHE A 13 -5.04 -12.19 2.14
C PHE A 13 -5.85 -13.48 2.09
N LYS A 14 -7.17 -13.36 2.14
CA LYS A 14 -8.10 -14.45 2.05
C LYS A 14 -9.08 -14.24 0.90
N ARG A 15 -9.63 -15.32 0.36
CA ARG A 15 -10.63 -15.26 -0.71
C ARG A 15 -11.88 -14.46 -0.32
N GLU A 16 -12.26 -14.48 0.95
CA GLU A 16 -13.40 -13.71 1.49
C GLU A 16 -13.15 -12.19 1.44
N ASP A 17 -11.90 -11.74 1.37
CA ASP A 17 -11.52 -10.32 1.29
C ASP A 17 -11.82 -9.70 -0.09
N ILE A 18 -11.99 -10.53 -1.12
CA ILE A 18 -12.24 -10.07 -2.50
C ILE A 18 -13.48 -9.18 -2.56
N ALA A 19 -14.56 -9.57 -1.88
CA ALA A 19 -15.79 -8.78 -1.88
C ALA A 19 -15.55 -7.35 -1.34
N LYS A 20 -14.78 -7.23 -0.23
CA LYS A 20 -14.46 -5.92 0.35
C LYS A 20 -13.52 -5.09 -0.55
N ARG A 21 -12.59 -5.74 -1.25
CA ARG A 21 -11.73 -5.09 -2.26
C ARG A 21 -12.54 -4.52 -3.42
N ILE A 22 -13.55 -5.26 -3.89
CA ILE A 22 -14.45 -4.79 -4.96
C ILE A 22 -15.28 -3.60 -4.47
N GLU A 23 -15.82 -3.64 -3.25
CA GLU A 23 -16.55 -2.53 -2.65
C GLU A 23 -15.70 -1.25 -2.59
N TRP A 24 -14.43 -1.35 -2.15
CA TRP A 24 -13.51 -0.21 -2.13
C TRP A 24 -13.14 0.30 -3.52
N GLU A 25 -13.09 -0.57 -4.52
CA GLU A 25 -12.78 -0.18 -5.90
C GLU A 25 -13.97 0.48 -6.60
N THR A 26 -15.22 0.18 -6.19
CA THR A 26 -16.42 0.58 -6.93
C THR A 26 -17.35 1.53 -6.17
N GLU A 27 -17.38 1.46 -4.85
CA GLU A 27 -18.35 2.18 -4.01
C GLU A 27 -17.66 3.17 -3.06
N GLN A 28 -16.66 2.73 -2.31
CA GLN A 28 -15.93 3.55 -1.34
C GLN A 28 -14.63 4.10 -1.95
N THR A 29 -14.73 4.87 -3.01
CA THR A 29 -13.61 5.26 -3.89
C THR A 29 -12.84 6.51 -3.42
N GLU A 30 -13.10 7.07 -2.25
CA GLU A 30 -12.43 8.30 -1.78
C GLU A 30 -10.91 8.11 -1.66
N TRP A 31 -10.43 6.92 -1.29
CA TRP A 31 -9.02 6.59 -1.19
C TRP A 31 -8.26 6.75 -2.52
N GLN A 32 -8.92 6.52 -3.66
CA GLN A 32 -8.36 6.69 -5.01
C GLN A 32 -7.97 8.14 -5.31
N LEU A 33 -8.50 9.11 -4.57
CA LEU A 33 -8.10 10.52 -4.69
C LEU A 33 -6.69 10.78 -4.15
N TRP A 34 -6.14 9.85 -3.38
CA TRP A 34 -4.86 9.95 -2.68
C TRP A 34 -3.82 8.95 -3.21
N ASP A 35 -4.24 7.72 -3.48
CA ASP A 35 -3.38 6.69 -4.06
C ASP A 35 -3.54 6.63 -5.58
N GLY A 36 -2.52 7.12 -6.30
CA GLY A 36 -2.45 7.07 -7.76
C GLY A 36 -3.63 7.72 -8.50
N PRO A 37 -4.13 8.92 -8.13
CA PRO A 37 -5.37 9.48 -8.71
C PRO A 37 -5.34 9.59 -10.25
N TRP A 38 -4.17 9.71 -10.86
CA TRP A 38 -4.00 9.70 -12.32
C TRP A 38 -4.39 8.37 -12.99
N GLU A 39 -4.49 7.29 -12.24
CA GLU A 39 -4.92 5.97 -12.76
C GLU A 39 -6.42 5.88 -12.93
N TYR A 40 -7.16 6.74 -12.24
CA TYR A 40 -8.63 6.78 -12.25
C TYR A 40 -9.19 7.95 -13.08
N GLU A 41 -8.39 9.02 -13.30
CA GLU A 41 -8.83 10.22 -14.01
C GLU A 41 -9.05 9.94 -15.50
N GLY A 42 -10.20 10.37 -16.02
CA GLY A 42 -10.52 10.32 -17.46
C GLY A 42 -10.88 8.93 -17.99
N LEU A 43 -11.03 7.92 -17.13
CA LEU A 43 -11.48 6.60 -17.58
C LEU A 43 -12.94 6.61 -18.02
N THR A 44 -13.21 5.98 -19.18
CA THR A 44 -14.58 5.67 -19.62
C THR A 44 -15.17 4.55 -18.76
N GLU A 45 -16.50 4.43 -18.74
CA GLU A 45 -17.18 3.35 -18.00
C GLU A 45 -16.77 1.95 -18.50
N GLU A 46 -16.46 1.84 -19.80
CA GLU A 46 -15.96 0.59 -20.38
C GLU A 46 -14.56 0.24 -19.86
N GLN A 47 -13.66 1.24 -19.81
CA GLN A 47 -12.31 1.06 -19.22
C GLN A 47 -12.36 0.73 -17.73
N LYS A 48 -13.23 1.38 -16.96
CA LYS A 48 -13.43 1.05 -15.54
C LYS A 48 -13.87 -0.40 -15.37
N LYS A 49 -14.84 -0.85 -16.18
CA LYS A 49 -15.32 -2.24 -16.15
C LYS A 49 -14.23 -3.24 -16.51
N GLU A 50 -13.44 -2.95 -17.54
CA GLU A 50 -12.33 -3.81 -17.95
C GLU A 50 -11.23 -3.88 -16.86
N ASN A 51 -10.87 -2.74 -16.27
CA ASN A 51 -9.90 -2.66 -15.19
C ASN A 51 -10.39 -3.44 -13.96
N LEU A 52 -11.65 -3.29 -13.59
CA LEU A 52 -12.25 -4.04 -12.49
C LEU A 52 -12.21 -5.56 -12.73
N GLN A 53 -12.49 -6.02 -13.96
CA GLN A 53 -12.41 -7.45 -14.29
C GLN A 53 -10.98 -7.99 -14.15
N LYS A 54 -9.98 -7.23 -14.63
CA LYS A 54 -8.56 -7.58 -14.47
C LYS A 54 -8.16 -7.62 -13.00
N TYR A 55 -8.64 -6.64 -12.23
CA TYR A 55 -8.37 -6.55 -10.79
C TYR A 55 -8.96 -7.74 -10.03
N ILE A 56 -10.22 -8.10 -10.27
CA ILE A 56 -10.86 -9.27 -9.65
C ILE A 56 -10.07 -10.55 -9.95
N LYS A 57 -9.69 -10.75 -11.22
CA LYS A 57 -8.89 -11.91 -11.61
C LYS A 57 -7.56 -11.97 -10.87
N ALA A 58 -6.86 -10.83 -10.75
CA ALA A 58 -5.61 -10.74 -10.00
C ALA A 58 -5.80 -11.07 -8.51
N LEU A 59 -6.91 -10.62 -7.90
CA LEU A 59 -7.25 -10.95 -6.51
C LEU A 59 -7.53 -12.44 -6.31
N GLU A 60 -8.22 -13.10 -7.26
CA GLU A 60 -8.47 -14.53 -7.21
C GLU A 60 -7.18 -15.35 -7.30
N GLU A 61 -6.28 -14.96 -8.23
CA GLU A 61 -4.96 -15.56 -8.36
C GLU A 61 -4.12 -15.34 -7.08
N TRP A 62 -4.17 -14.14 -6.52
CA TRP A 62 -3.48 -13.80 -5.28
C TRP A 62 -4.02 -14.60 -4.08
N ALA A 63 -5.34 -14.77 -3.96
CA ALA A 63 -5.95 -15.59 -2.92
C ALA A 63 -5.46 -17.05 -3.00
N ALA A 64 -5.40 -17.62 -4.21
CA ALA A 64 -4.90 -18.98 -4.41
C ALA A 64 -3.42 -19.13 -4.02
N ILE A 65 -2.58 -18.11 -4.31
CA ILE A 65 -1.20 -18.08 -3.85
C ILE A 65 -1.14 -18.05 -2.33
N CYS A 66 -1.90 -17.15 -1.67
CA CYS A 66 -1.91 -17.02 -0.22
C CYS A 66 -2.37 -18.31 0.49
N GLU A 67 -3.34 -19.02 -0.07
CA GLU A 67 -3.81 -20.32 0.43
C GLU A 67 -2.72 -21.41 0.42
N SER A 68 -1.71 -21.27 -0.46
CA SER A 68 -0.59 -22.22 -0.61
C SER A 68 0.66 -21.85 0.21
N LEU A 69 0.71 -20.65 0.82
CA LEU A 69 1.88 -20.18 1.55
C LEU A 69 2.03 -20.89 2.90
N SER A 70 3.20 -21.48 3.15
CA SER A 70 3.57 -21.91 4.51
C SER A 70 3.95 -20.72 5.39
N ASP A 71 3.93 -20.87 6.71
CA ASP A 71 4.31 -19.78 7.63
C ASP A 71 5.80 -19.39 7.53
N GLU A 72 6.64 -20.25 6.98
CA GLU A 72 8.07 -20.00 6.78
C GLU A 72 8.36 -19.15 5.53
N MET A 73 7.42 -19.06 4.59
CA MET A 73 7.61 -18.30 3.36
C MET A 73 7.49 -16.78 3.63
N PRO A 74 8.42 -15.95 3.11
CA PRO A 74 8.33 -14.50 3.25
C PRO A 74 7.06 -13.92 2.60
N ARG A 75 6.50 -12.88 3.25
CA ARG A 75 5.34 -12.13 2.75
C ARG A 75 5.76 -10.80 2.16
N LYS A 76 5.20 -10.49 0.98
CA LYS A 76 5.35 -9.17 0.34
C LYS A 76 4.22 -8.21 0.72
N SER A 77 3.14 -8.72 1.27
CA SER A 77 1.99 -7.89 1.68
C SER A 77 1.22 -8.51 2.83
N PHE A 78 0.51 -7.64 3.56
CA PHE A 78 -0.42 -8.03 4.60
C PHE A 78 -1.71 -7.23 4.49
N GLN A 79 -2.82 -7.87 4.88
CA GLN A 79 -4.09 -7.20 5.08
C GLN A 79 -4.13 -6.62 6.48
N ILE A 80 -4.58 -5.36 6.58
CA ILE A 80 -4.67 -4.61 7.83
C ILE A 80 -6.07 -4.82 8.39
N CYS A 81 -6.13 -5.30 9.63
CA CYS A 81 -7.39 -5.47 10.34
C CYS A 81 -7.36 -4.72 11.68
N THR A 82 -8.54 -4.33 12.17
CA THR A 82 -8.69 -3.87 13.55
C THR A 82 -8.38 -5.00 14.53
N PRO A 83 -8.18 -4.72 15.84
CA PRO A 83 -8.00 -5.76 16.83
C PRO A 83 -9.15 -6.78 16.88
N GLU A 84 -10.36 -6.36 16.54
CA GLU A 84 -11.57 -7.18 16.46
C GLU A 84 -11.61 -8.06 15.20
N GLY A 85 -10.67 -7.84 14.26
CA GLY A 85 -10.53 -8.62 13.02
C GLY A 85 -11.23 -8.01 11.80
N GLU A 86 -11.78 -6.81 11.90
CA GLU A 86 -12.39 -6.12 10.76
C GLU A 86 -11.30 -5.73 9.74
N TYR A 87 -11.47 -6.14 8.48
CA TYR A 87 -10.56 -5.82 7.38
C TYR A 87 -10.74 -4.39 6.89
N VAL A 88 -9.69 -3.57 6.96
CA VAL A 88 -9.76 -2.12 6.73
C VAL A 88 -8.79 -1.58 5.68
N GLY A 89 -7.84 -2.39 5.22
CA GLY A 89 -6.84 -1.97 4.24
C GLY A 89 -5.69 -2.96 4.09
N TRP A 90 -4.62 -2.53 3.46
CA TRP A 90 -3.43 -3.39 3.23
C TRP A 90 -2.14 -2.59 3.24
N CYS A 91 -1.03 -3.29 3.44
CA CYS A 91 0.31 -2.80 3.16
C CYS A 91 1.06 -3.81 2.29
N SER A 92 1.96 -3.32 1.46
CA SER A 92 2.72 -4.15 0.53
C SER A 92 4.14 -3.63 0.34
N SER A 93 5.01 -4.48 -0.19
CA SER A 93 6.37 -4.12 -0.59
C SER A 93 6.59 -4.38 -2.07
N TYR A 94 7.44 -3.55 -2.67
CA TYR A 94 7.86 -3.61 -4.07
C TYR A 94 9.30 -3.12 -4.18
N PHE A 95 9.94 -3.37 -5.30
CA PHE A 95 11.30 -2.92 -5.52
C PHE A 95 11.36 -1.66 -6.37
N ILE A 96 12.36 -0.81 -6.08
CA ILE A 96 12.71 0.37 -6.86
C ILE A 96 14.21 0.33 -7.17
N ASN A 97 14.62 0.96 -8.27
CA ASN A 97 16.01 1.11 -8.66
C ASN A 97 16.65 2.37 -8.02
N GLU A 98 17.92 2.62 -8.32
CA GLU A 98 18.67 3.78 -7.83
C GLU A 98 18.08 5.13 -8.23
N ASP A 99 17.37 5.19 -9.37
CA ASP A 99 16.64 6.37 -9.85
C ASP A 99 15.27 6.54 -9.19
N CYS A 100 14.94 5.75 -8.18
CA CYS A 100 13.63 5.74 -7.51
C CYS A 100 12.47 5.46 -8.50
N CYS A 101 12.69 4.61 -9.51
CA CYS A 101 11.64 4.07 -10.36
C CYS A 101 11.26 2.66 -9.89
N ILE A 102 9.96 2.30 -9.99
CA ILE A 102 9.52 0.92 -9.73
C ILE A 102 10.22 0.00 -10.73
N ASP A 103 10.88 -1.03 -10.22
CA ASP A 103 11.66 -1.98 -10.98
C ASP A 103 11.71 -3.32 -10.24
N GLU A 104 11.22 -4.38 -10.85
CA GLU A 104 11.22 -5.72 -10.23
C GLU A 104 12.65 -6.25 -9.96
N ASN A 105 13.64 -5.75 -10.70
CA ASN A 105 15.06 -6.07 -10.53
C ASN A 105 15.80 -5.02 -9.68
N GLY A 106 15.08 -4.06 -9.10
CA GLY A 106 15.63 -3.03 -8.22
C GLY A 106 16.21 -3.64 -6.95
N ASP A 107 17.14 -2.93 -6.35
CA ASP A 107 17.85 -3.33 -5.13
C ASP A 107 17.31 -2.67 -3.85
N ARG A 108 16.39 -1.72 -3.98
CA ARG A 108 15.81 -0.96 -2.88
C ARG A 108 14.39 -1.40 -2.62
N LEU A 109 14.12 -1.84 -1.39
CA LEU A 109 12.76 -2.27 -1.01
C LEU A 109 11.92 -1.06 -0.60
N ALA A 110 10.81 -0.83 -1.29
CA ALA A 110 9.83 0.17 -0.95
C ALA A 110 8.58 -0.48 -0.34
N ILE A 111 7.87 0.26 0.51
CA ILE A 111 6.60 -0.15 1.12
C ILE A 111 5.50 0.88 0.83
N GLY A 112 4.29 0.38 0.67
CA GLY A 112 3.08 1.18 0.50
C GLY A 112 1.98 0.74 1.45
N ILE A 113 0.97 1.58 1.63
CA ILE A 113 -0.18 1.33 2.49
C ILE A 113 -1.41 2.02 1.94
N ASP A 114 -2.52 1.31 1.98
CA ASP A 114 -3.86 1.82 1.68
C ASP A 114 -4.82 1.50 2.82
N LEU A 115 -5.56 2.51 3.25
CA LEU A 115 -6.67 2.40 4.20
C LEU A 115 -7.93 2.97 3.55
N PRO A 116 -8.60 2.20 2.67
CA PRO A 116 -9.83 2.63 2.02
C PRO A 116 -10.95 2.90 3.01
N GLU A 117 -11.05 2.10 4.07
CA GLU A 117 -12.09 2.23 5.08
C GLU A 117 -11.95 3.55 5.86
N GLU A 118 -12.87 4.50 5.59
CA GLU A 118 -12.80 5.85 6.17
C GLU A 118 -12.88 5.83 7.70
N ASN A 119 -13.76 4.98 8.24
CA ASN A 119 -13.96 4.86 9.68
C ASN A 119 -12.73 4.30 10.43
N ALA A 120 -11.79 3.70 9.73
CA ALA A 120 -10.54 3.19 10.28
C ALA A 120 -9.44 4.24 10.40
N ARG A 121 -9.60 5.39 9.70
CA ARG A 121 -8.59 6.44 9.65
C ARG A 121 -8.56 7.27 10.93
N GLY A 122 -7.43 7.95 11.18
CA GLY A 122 -7.25 8.80 12.36
C GLY A 122 -7.05 8.07 13.70
N LYS A 123 -7.11 6.73 13.71
CA LYS A 123 -7.02 5.87 14.91
C LYS A 123 -5.62 5.28 15.12
N GLY A 124 -4.63 5.68 14.33
CA GLY A 124 -3.26 5.17 14.45
C GLY A 124 -2.98 3.87 13.69
N LEU A 125 -3.99 3.19 13.13
CA LEU A 125 -3.84 1.89 12.47
C LEU A 125 -2.72 1.87 11.42
N ALA A 126 -2.64 2.87 10.53
CA ALA A 126 -1.58 2.96 9.52
C ALA A 126 -0.17 3.01 10.15
N THR A 127 0.00 3.80 11.20
CA THR A 127 1.29 3.93 11.92
C THR A 127 1.71 2.61 12.52
N HIS A 128 0.79 1.91 13.20
CA HIS A 128 1.06 0.61 13.82
C HIS A 128 1.29 -0.48 12.77
N ALA A 129 0.48 -0.50 11.71
CA ALA A 129 0.63 -1.45 10.60
C ALA A 129 2.02 -1.36 9.94
N LEU A 130 2.45 -0.14 9.57
CA LEU A 130 3.77 0.02 8.97
C LEU A 130 4.91 -0.27 9.95
N ARG A 131 4.79 0.03 11.24
CA ARG A 131 5.79 -0.36 12.24
C ARG A 131 5.93 -1.88 12.35
N LEU A 132 4.84 -2.62 12.42
CA LEU A 132 4.86 -4.08 12.42
C LEU A 132 5.45 -4.63 11.12
N PHE A 133 5.08 -4.06 9.99
CA PHE A 133 5.60 -4.49 8.69
C PHE A 133 7.10 -4.21 8.57
N MET A 134 7.58 -3.04 8.99
CA MET A 134 9.01 -2.72 9.03
C MET A 134 9.79 -3.63 9.96
N ALA A 135 9.25 -3.93 11.15
CA ALA A 135 9.87 -4.88 12.08
C ALA A 135 9.98 -6.29 11.46
N TYR A 136 8.95 -6.72 10.75
CA TYR A 136 8.97 -7.98 10.00
C TYR A 136 10.04 -7.95 8.89
N LEU A 137 10.11 -6.90 8.08
CA LEU A 137 11.12 -6.78 7.01
C LEU A 137 12.55 -6.76 7.58
N ARG A 138 12.74 -6.09 8.72
CA ARG A 138 14.02 -6.14 9.45
C ARG A 138 14.38 -7.57 9.86
N SER A 139 13.42 -8.37 10.32
CA SER A 139 13.66 -9.78 10.68
C SER A 139 14.04 -10.66 9.48
N LEU A 140 13.70 -10.23 8.26
CA LEU A 140 14.14 -10.85 7.00
C LEU A 140 15.52 -10.36 6.52
N GLY A 141 16.18 -9.44 7.26
CA GLY A 141 17.53 -8.94 6.96
C GLY A 141 17.58 -7.63 6.20
N PHE A 142 16.43 -6.98 5.92
CA PHE A 142 16.45 -5.64 5.35
C PHE A 142 16.92 -4.64 6.40
N THR A 143 17.82 -3.74 6.01
CA THR A 143 18.40 -2.70 6.89
C THR A 143 17.80 -1.32 6.66
N GLU A 144 17.11 -1.13 5.53
CA GLU A 144 16.45 0.11 5.16
C GLU A 144 15.22 -0.19 4.30
N VAL A 145 14.26 0.72 4.33
CA VAL A 145 13.11 0.70 3.43
C VAL A 145 12.79 2.09 2.93
N TYR A 146 12.14 2.12 1.79
CA TYR A 146 11.67 3.32 1.12
C TYR A 146 10.15 3.38 1.13
N THR A 147 9.60 4.56 0.87
CA THR A 147 8.18 4.73 0.54
C THR A 147 8.02 5.84 -0.47
N GLN A 148 7.06 5.73 -1.36
CA GLN A 148 6.85 6.67 -2.46
C GLN A 148 5.46 7.25 -2.41
N THR A 149 5.36 8.53 -2.76
CA THR A 149 4.08 9.22 -2.90
C THR A 149 4.23 10.42 -3.84
N TRP A 150 3.18 11.21 -4.01
CA TRP A 150 3.20 12.46 -4.75
C TRP A 150 2.98 13.65 -3.81
N SER A 151 3.47 14.83 -4.19
CA SER A 151 3.51 16.01 -3.31
C SER A 151 2.13 16.57 -2.91
N GLY A 152 1.05 16.08 -3.49
CA GLY A 152 -0.31 16.40 -3.07
C GLY A 152 -0.94 15.39 -2.09
N ASN A 153 -0.26 14.29 -1.78
CA ASN A 153 -0.75 13.31 -0.81
C ASN A 153 -0.25 13.65 0.60
N GLU A 154 -0.84 14.68 1.19
CA GLU A 154 -0.48 15.15 2.53
C GLU A 154 -0.66 14.06 3.60
N ARG A 155 -1.59 13.12 3.39
CA ARG A 155 -1.85 12.00 4.32
C ARG A 155 -0.65 11.06 4.38
N MET A 156 -0.12 10.65 3.22
CA MET A 156 1.04 9.76 3.16
C MET A 156 2.32 10.47 3.57
N ILE A 157 2.51 11.74 3.19
CA ILE A 157 3.64 12.56 3.64
C ILE A 157 3.68 12.63 5.17
N GLY A 158 2.57 13.02 5.81
CA GLY A 158 2.49 13.11 7.26
C GLY A 158 2.67 11.75 7.97
N LEU A 159 2.24 10.64 7.35
CA LEU A 159 2.48 9.30 7.87
C LEU A 159 3.97 8.93 7.80
N ALA A 160 4.64 9.20 6.66
CA ALA A 160 6.06 8.95 6.48
C ALA A 160 6.90 9.74 7.51
N GLU A 161 6.65 11.04 7.65
CA GLU A 161 7.33 11.90 8.63
C GLU A 161 7.12 11.42 10.07
N LYS A 162 5.88 11.06 10.43
CA LYS A 162 5.54 10.51 11.76
C LYS A 162 6.28 9.20 12.07
N LEU A 163 6.55 8.40 11.06
CA LEU A 163 7.32 7.16 11.19
C LEU A 163 8.83 7.38 11.23
N GLY A 164 9.31 8.59 10.91
CA GLY A 164 10.73 8.94 10.89
C GLY A 164 11.40 8.79 9.53
N PHE A 165 10.64 8.60 8.47
CA PHE A 165 11.18 8.64 7.12
C PHE A 165 11.66 10.03 6.75
N THR A 166 12.73 10.13 5.98
CA THR A 166 13.28 11.37 5.43
C THR A 166 13.22 11.36 3.91
N GLU A 167 12.85 12.49 3.30
CA GLU A 167 12.84 12.63 1.84
C GLU A 167 14.26 12.45 1.30
N CYS A 168 14.44 11.54 0.35
CA CYS A 168 15.72 11.22 -0.27
C CYS A 168 15.74 11.44 -1.80
N CYS A 169 14.57 11.53 -2.44
CA CYS A 169 14.47 11.80 -3.87
C CYS A 169 13.18 12.57 -4.17
N ARG A 170 13.31 13.57 -5.04
CA ARG A 170 12.19 14.36 -5.57
C ARG A 170 12.28 14.45 -7.08
N LYS A 171 11.23 14.04 -7.76
CA LYS A 171 11.09 14.15 -9.22
C LYS A 171 10.09 15.28 -9.55
N PRO A 172 10.58 16.46 -9.96
CA PRO A 172 9.70 17.60 -10.20
C PRO A 172 8.68 17.32 -11.30
N LYS A 173 7.43 17.74 -11.07
CA LYS A 173 6.34 17.70 -12.04
C LYS A 173 6.09 16.32 -12.65
N LEU A 174 6.32 15.26 -11.86
CA LEU A 174 6.20 13.88 -12.33
C LEU A 174 4.77 13.48 -12.65
N ARG A 175 3.79 14.07 -11.99
CA ARG A 175 2.37 13.71 -12.11
C ARG A 175 1.50 14.93 -12.37
N THR A 176 0.47 14.75 -13.18
CA THR A 176 -0.60 15.75 -13.31
C THR A 176 -1.85 15.16 -12.66
N VAL A 177 -2.44 15.88 -11.72
CA VAL A 177 -3.66 15.50 -11.01
C VAL A 177 -4.62 16.68 -11.06
N ARG A 178 -5.83 16.47 -11.59
CA ARG A 178 -6.86 17.51 -11.73
C ARG A 178 -6.33 18.78 -12.39
N GLY A 179 -5.48 18.60 -13.42
CA GLY A 179 -4.87 19.70 -14.17
C GLY A 179 -3.70 20.42 -13.50
N GLN A 180 -3.30 20.02 -12.29
CA GLN A 180 -2.14 20.58 -11.58
C GLN A 180 -0.96 19.62 -11.62
N GLN A 181 0.26 20.16 -11.71
CA GLN A 181 1.47 19.36 -11.68
C GLN A 181 1.98 19.18 -10.24
N TYR A 182 2.37 17.95 -9.94
CA TYR A 182 2.89 17.54 -8.64
C TYR A 182 4.20 16.77 -8.79
N ASP A 183 5.04 16.86 -7.77
CA ASP A 183 6.30 16.13 -7.70
C ASP A 183 6.06 14.68 -7.25
N GLY A 184 6.88 13.76 -7.73
CA GLY A 184 7.03 12.45 -7.13
C GLY A 184 8.03 12.53 -5.97
N LEU A 185 7.68 11.95 -4.83
CA LEU A 185 8.49 11.95 -3.62
C LEU A 185 8.89 10.53 -3.26
N THR A 186 10.14 10.35 -2.87
CA THR A 186 10.62 9.11 -2.26
C THR A 186 11.25 9.43 -0.92
N PHE A 187 10.84 8.69 0.10
CA PHE A 187 11.34 8.79 1.46
C PHE A 187 12.08 7.51 1.83
N ARG A 188 13.04 7.61 2.76
CA ARG A 188 13.87 6.49 3.25
C ARG A 188 13.91 6.48 4.77
N ILE A 189 13.98 5.29 5.36
CA ILE A 189 14.27 5.06 6.78
C ILE A 189 15.21 3.86 6.93
N GLU A 190 16.11 3.94 7.92
CA GLU A 190 16.90 2.79 8.39
C GLU A 190 16.06 1.97 9.41
N LEU A 191 16.09 0.62 9.30
CA LEU A 191 15.30 -0.30 10.11
C LEU A 191 16.02 -0.73 11.40
#